data_9771bf5a5ad873c42f6729f859afe959
#
_entry.id   9771bf5a5ad873c42f6729f859afe959
#
_cell.length_a   1.000
_cell.length_b   1.000
_cell.length_c   1.000
_cell.angle_alpha   90.00
_cell.angle_beta   90.00
_cell.angle_gamma   90.00
#
_symmetry.space_group_name_H-M   'P 1'
#
loop_
_entity.id
_entity.type
_entity.pdbx_description
1 polymer ?
#
loop_
_entity_poly.entity_id
_entity_poly.type
_entity_poly.pdbx_seq_one_letter_code
_entity_poly.pdbx_strand_id
1 'polypeptide(L)'
;MPQSETRPLNVICLATYFKGGDFIRECKRLGCYVVLITKEKMLKEDWPRDCLDDLIAVPNDAGPPLLIDLTAFIARKVKPDRVVALEEFDVMTAALIREHFCLPGMSSSTAKTFRDKFRMAEAAKAAGVDLPEFEPLINPDDIAAFMKRVPPPWIIKPRSDVSAIGMRKVSEPEEVWRAVDELNQRENLRERASYYLLAQFIAGEVFHVDSIVNNGRVVFAGANRYGRPPLDVAHKGGAYISRTIAHRSEDEKSLFRINRKLVKALGIERGATHAEFIKSEADGKFYFLEIAARVGGAYIADVLEAASGLNLWREWARMEVTRQQEQSAGAGQKSYRKGGPSINRLKPPRNEYAGIVLSLAKQEHPDTSSYDDPEIVYRVKKNHHAGLIVRSTKLERVEELLGNYAGRFADDFVAVVPPLEKAE
;
A
#
# COMPACT_ATOMS: atom_id res chain seq x y z
N MET A 1 -16.40 -31.54 -30.80
CA MET A 1 -16.61 -30.10 -30.69
C MET A 1 -15.24 -29.47 -30.46
N PRO A 2 -14.84 -28.45 -31.23
CA PRO A 2 -13.53 -27.81 -30.98
C PRO A 2 -13.52 -27.22 -29.60
N GLN A 3 -12.42 -27.45 -28.88
CA GLN A 3 -12.14 -26.77 -27.62
C GLN A 3 -12.22 -25.27 -27.91
N SER A 4 -13.13 -24.54 -27.26
CA SER A 4 -13.17 -23.09 -27.35
C SER A 4 -11.81 -22.58 -26.85
N GLU A 5 -10.97 -22.11 -27.77
CA GLU A 5 -9.79 -21.33 -27.41
C GLU A 5 -10.27 -20.16 -26.53
N THR A 6 -9.98 -20.26 -25.24
CA THR A 6 -10.29 -19.17 -24.33
C THR A 6 -9.41 -18.00 -24.73
N ARG A 7 -10.05 -16.92 -25.21
CA ARG A 7 -9.29 -15.69 -25.55
C ARG A 7 -8.46 -15.22 -24.35
N PRO A 8 -7.33 -14.56 -24.58
CA PRO A 8 -6.56 -13.97 -23.50
C PRO A 8 -7.40 -12.96 -22.70
N LEU A 9 -7.11 -12.86 -21.40
CA LEU A 9 -7.72 -11.83 -20.55
C LEU A 9 -7.22 -10.45 -20.90
N ASN A 10 -8.12 -9.49 -20.94
CA ASN A 10 -7.82 -8.09 -21.16
C ASN A 10 -7.78 -7.37 -19.81
N VAL A 11 -6.60 -6.95 -19.40
CA VAL A 11 -6.33 -6.32 -18.12
C VAL A 11 -5.98 -4.85 -18.34
N ILE A 12 -6.78 -3.94 -17.80
CA ILE A 12 -6.46 -2.52 -17.76
C ILE A 12 -5.82 -2.24 -16.40
N CYS A 13 -4.58 -1.79 -16.43
CA CYS A 13 -3.82 -1.32 -15.28
C CYS A 13 -3.90 0.20 -15.18
N LEU A 14 -4.33 0.74 -14.04
CA LEU A 14 -4.25 2.16 -13.73
C LEU A 14 -3.04 2.38 -12.82
N ALA A 15 -2.13 3.25 -13.23
CA ALA A 15 -0.97 3.64 -12.44
C ALA A 15 -0.61 5.10 -12.72
N THR A 16 -1.26 6.02 -12.00
CA THR A 16 -1.01 7.48 -12.13
C THR A 16 0.32 7.89 -11.48
N TYR A 17 1.00 6.98 -10.78
CA TYR A 17 2.38 7.04 -10.35
C TYR A 17 3.09 5.73 -10.71
N PHE A 18 4.43 5.79 -10.88
CA PHE A 18 5.23 4.65 -11.32
C PHE A 18 5.28 3.54 -10.27
N LYS A 19 4.46 2.50 -10.46
CA LYS A 19 4.41 1.28 -9.65
C LYS A 19 3.86 0.09 -10.43
N GLY A 20 4.09 -1.11 -9.91
CA GLY A 20 3.43 -2.33 -10.39
C GLY A 20 4.05 -2.97 -11.64
N GLY A 21 5.30 -2.63 -11.98
CA GLY A 21 5.99 -3.24 -13.13
C GLY A 21 5.96 -4.78 -13.10
N ASP A 22 6.15 -5.40 -11.95
CA ASP A 22 6.12 -6.86 -11.81
C ASP A 22 4.71 -7.46 -11.96
N PHE A 23 3.66 -6.70 -11.59
CA PHE A 23 2.27 -7.09 -11.88
C PHE A 23 2.03 -7.15 -13.40
N ILE A 24 2.47 -6.12 -14.13
CA ILE A 24 2.37 -6.03 -15.59
C ILE A 24 3.12 -7.18 -16.26
N ARG A 25 4.39 -7.40 -15.88
CA ARG A 25 5.22 -8.51 -16.40
C ARG A 25 4.56 -9.86 -16.19
N GLU A 26 4.01 -10.09 -14.99
CA GLU A 26 3.35 -11.37 -14.68
C GLU A 26 2.04 -11.55 -15.45
N CYS A 27 1.21 -10.51 -15.62
CA CYS A 27 0.02 -10.57 -16.47
C CYS A 27 0.40 -10.94 -17.91
N LYS A 28 1.45 -10.32 -18.47
CA LYS A 28 1.93 -10.66 -19.82
C LYS A 28 2.45 -12.08 -19.92
N ARG A 29 3.23 -12.53 -18.94
CA ARG A 29 3.72 -13.92 -18.84
C ARG A 29 2.58 -14.95 -18.80
N LEU A 30 1.44 -14.58 -18.21
CA LEU A 30 0.23 -15.40 -18.14
C LEU A 30 -0.65 -15.32 -19.40
N GLY A 31 -0.19 -14.61 -20.45
CA GLY A 31 -0.87 -14.51 -21.73
C GLY A 31 -1.97 -13.43 -21.77
N CYS A 32 -2.02 -12.51 -20.82
CA CYS A 32 -2.99 -11.43 -20.85
C CYS A 32 -2.66 -10.39 -21.93
N TYR A 33 -3.71 -9.74 -22.43
CA TYR A 33 -3.59 -8.47 -23.13
C TYR A 33 -3.57 -7.35 -22.09
N VAL A 34 -2.48 -6.58 -22.03
CA VAL A 34 -2.24 -5.63 -20.95
C VAL A 34 -2.22 -4.20 -21.48
N VAL A 35 -3.16 -3.39 -21.00
CA VAL A 35 -3.22 -1.95 -21.26
C VAL A 35 -2.80 -1.21 -19.99
N LEU A 36 -1.84 -0.31 -20.10
CA LEU A 36 -1.48 0.62 -19.01
C LEU A 36 -2.05 2.01 -19.31
N ILE A 37 -2.81 2.55 -18.37
CA ILE A 37 -3.23 3.96 -18.36
C ILE A 37 -2.42 4.68 -17.28
N THR A 38 -1.70 5.72 -17.66
CA THR A 38 -0.85 6.51 -16.75
C THR A 38 -0.93 8.00 -17.07
N LYS A 39 -0.40 8.85 -16.19
CA LYS A 39 -0.31 10.30 -16.44
C LYS A 39 0.86 10.64 -17.37
N GLU A 40 0.73 11.75 -18.14
CA GLU A 40 1.79 12.21 -19.05
C GLU A 40 3.15 12.38 -18.35
N LYS A 41 3.16 12.89 -17.12
CA LYS A 41 4.38 13.07 -16.32
C LYS A 41 5.11 11.74 -16.01
N MET A 42 4.41 10.61 -16.08
CA MET A 42 4.95 9.27 -15.80
C MET A 42 5.38 8.50 -17.06
N LEU A 43 5.22 9.07 -18.26
CA LEU A 43 5.59 8.39 -19.50
C LEU A 43 7.09 8.06 -19.61
N LYS A 44 7.96 8.85 -18.98
CA LYS A 44 9.41 8.65 -19.04
C LYS A 44 9.92 7.61 -18.04
N GLU A 45 9.07 7.14 -17.13
CA GLU A 45 9.44 6.12 -16.18
C GLU A 45 9.76 4.78 -16.86
N ASP A 46 10.51 3.93 -16.16
CA ASP A 46 10.98 2.63 -16.67
C ASP A 46 9.88 1.56 -16.66
N TRP A 47 8.78 1.86 -17.36
CA TRP A 47 7.69 0.90 -17.56
C TRP A 47 8.17 -0.31 -18.36
N PRO A 48 7.70 -1.53 -18.06
CA PRO A 48 8.01 -2.73 -18.85
C PRO A 48 7.26 -2.70 -20.19
N ARG A 49 7.72 -1.85 -21.12
CA ARG A 49 7.05 -1.56 -22.38
C ARG A 49 6.89 -2.79 -23.27
N ASP A 50 7.82 -3.72 -23.21
CA ASP A 50 7.80 -5.03 -23.87
C ASP A 50 6.69 -5.95 -23.34
N CYS A 51 6.14 -5.66 -22.16
CA CYS A 51 5.05 -6.38 -21.53
C CYS A 51 3.68 -5.67 -21.66
N LEU A 52 3.61 -4.55 -22.38
CA LEU A 52 2.39 -3.80 -22.63
C LEU A 52 1.93 -4.02 -24.08
N ASP A 53 0.65 -4.26 -24.26
CA ASP A 53 0.03 -4.25 -25.59
C ASP A 53 -0.43 -2.85 -25.97
N ASP A 54 -0.72 -2.01 -24.98
CA ASP A 54 -0.99 -0.58 -25.18
C ASP A 54 -0.57 0.24 -23.95
N LEU A 55 -0.08 1.46 -24.20
CA LEU A 55 0.30 2.44 -23.18
C LEU A 55 -0.37 3.77 -23.50
N ILE A 56 -1.31 4.19 -22.68
CA ILE A 56 -2.12 5.38 -22.89
C ILE A 56 -1.81 6.40 -21.81
N ALA A 57 -1.38 7.58 -22.23
CA ALA A 57 -1.18 8.71 -21.34
C ALA A 57 -2.44 9.57 -21.26
N VAL A 58 -2.73 10.06 -20.06
CA VAL A 58 -3.80 11.03 -19.79
C VAL A 58 -3.20 12.30 -19.20
N PRO A 59 -3.88 13.46 -19.35
CA PRO A 59 -3.46 14.69 -18.71
C PRO A 59 -3.21 14.53 -17.21
N ASN A 60 -2.28 15.31 -16.66
CA ASN A 60 -1.88 15.18 -15.25
C ASN A 60 -3.01 15.46 -14.25
N ASP A 61 -4.00 16.24 -14.63
CA ASP A 61 -5.22 16.58 -13.88
C ASP A 61 -6.41 15.67 -14.21
N ALA A 62 -6.22 14.65 -15.05
CA ALA A 62 -7.28 13.71 -15.43
C ALA A 62 -7.97 13.10 -14.20
N GLY A 63 -9.28 13.27 -14.14
CA GLY A 63 -10.13 12.71 -13.09
C GLY A 63 -10.94 11.49 -13.54
N PRO A 64 -11.71 10.88 -12.62
CA PRO A 64 -12.48 9.67 -12.92
C PRO A 64 -13.39 9.73 -14.14
N PRO A 65 -14.10 10.84 -14.45
CA PRO A 65 -14.94 10.91 -15.65
C PRO A 65 -14.16 10.66 -16.94
N LEU A 66 -13.02 11.32 -17.12
CA LEU A 66 -12.18 11.11 -18.30
C LEU A 66 -11.66 9.68 -18.42
N LEU A 67 -11.29 9.07 -17.30
CA LEU A 67 -10.78 7.69 -17.28
C LEU A 67 -11.89 6.66 -17.58
N ILE A 68 -13.13 6.93 -17.20
CA ILE A 68 -14.31 6.14 -17.59
C ILE A 68 -14.53 6.24 -19.10
N ASP A 69 -14.56 7.45 -19.67
CA ASP A 69 -14.76 7.68 -21.10
C ASP A 69 -13.62 7.06 -21.94
N LEU A 70 -12.37 7.19 -21.48
CA LEU A 70 -11.24 6.54 -22.12
C LEU A 70 -11.38 5.01 -22.09
N THR A 71 -11.81 4.45 -20.98
CA THR A 71 -12.05 3.00 -20.88
C THR A 71 -13.17 2.58 -21.83
N ALA A 72 -14.23 3.38 -22.01
CA ALA A 72 -15.28 3.13 -22.99
C ALA A 72 -14.74 3.16 -24.43
N PHE A 73 -13.82 4.08 -24.72
CA PHE A 73 -13.16 4.13 -26.03
C PHE A 73 -12.30 2.89 -26.28
N ILE A 74 -11.51 2.46 -25.31
CA ILE A 74 -10.70 1.22 -25.36
C ILE A 74 -11.63 0.01 -25.59
N ALA A 75 -12.74 -0.06 -24.85
CA ALA A 75 -13.69 -1.16 -24.89
C ALA A 75 -14.32 -1.41 -26.29
N ARG A 76 -14.29 -0.42 -27.17
CA ARG A 76 -14.73 -0.60 -28.59
C ARG A 76 -13.86 -1.60 -29.36
N LYS A 77 -12.59 -1.75 -28.96
CA LYS A 77 -11.63 -2.66 -29.59
C LYS A 77 -11.26 -3.83 -28.69
N VAL A 78 -11.07 -3.55 -27.41
CA VAL A 78 -10.57 -4.51 -26.42
C VAL A 78 -11.52 -4.49 -25.21
N LYS A 79 -12.46 -5.46 -25.18
CA LYS A 79 -13.39 -5.58 -24.05
C LYS A 79 -12.61 -5.89 -22.76
N PRO A 80 -12.62 -5.01 -21.76
CA PRO A 80 -11.89 -5.23 -20.51
C PRO A 80 -12.52 -6.38 -19.70
N ASP A 81 -11.67 -7.22 -19.13
CA ASP A 81 -12.07 -8.27 -18.18
C ASP A 81 -11.73 -7.88 -16.75
N ARG A 82 -10.66 -7.08 -16.58
CA ARG A 82 -10.16 -6.59 -15.31
C ARG A 82 -9.75 -5.13 -15.43
N VAL A 83 -10.00 -4.38 -14.35
CA VAL A 83 -9.44 -3.05 -14.14
C VAL A 83 -8.78 -3.05 -12.77
N VAL A 84 -7.48 -2.81 -12.71
CA VAL A 84 -6.66 -2.93 -11.50
C VAL A 84 -5.93 -1.62 -11.24
N ALA A 85 -6.09 -1.08 -10.02
CA ALA A 85 -5.33 0.07 -9.55
C ALA A 85 -3.99 -0.43 -8.98
N LEU A 86 -2.88 -0.05 -9.57
CA LEU A 86 -1.55 -0.39 -9.08
C LEU A 86 -1.04 0.63 -8.04
N GLU A 87 -1.72 1.75 -7.91
CA GLU A 87 -1.37 2.84 -7.00
C GLU A 87 -2.56 3.27 -6.14
N GLU A 88 -2.27 3.84 -4.98
CA GLU A 88 -3.23 4.27 -3.96
C GLU A 88 -4.28 5.26 -4.49
N PHE A 89 -3.82 6.25 -5.28
CA PHE A 89 -4.69 7.28 -5.83
C PHE A 89 -5.70 6.75 -6.85
N ASP A 90 -5.40 5.61 -7.48
CA ASP A 90 -6.20 5.01 -8.53
C ASP A 90 -7.29 4.07 -8.01
N VAL A 91 -7.25 3.70 -6.71
CA VAL A 91 -8.16 2.71 -6.12
C VAL A 91 -9.64 3.10 -6.30
N MET A 92 -9.97 4.37 -6.05
CA MET A 92 -11.35 4.86 -6.25
C MET A 92 -11.75 4.89 -7.73
N THR A 93 -10.87 5.39 -8.58
CA THR A 93 -11.13 5.48 -10.02
C THR A 93 -11.33 4.10 -10.64
N ALA A 94 -10.48 3.14 -10.30
CA ALA A 94 -10.63 1.76 -10.76
C ALA A 94 -11.97 1.14 -10.30
N ALA A 95 -12.42 1.45 -9.08
CA ALA A 95 -13.70 0.98 -8.58
C ALA A 95 -14.88 1.58 -9.37
N LEU A 96 -14.86 2.88 -9.65
CA LEU A 96 -15.88 3.56 -10.45
C LEU A 96 -15.93 3.01 -11.88
N ILE A 97 -14.78 2.74 -12.50
CA ILE A 97 -14.72 2.12 -13.82
C ILE A 97 -15.32 0.71 -13.77
N ARG A 98 -14.96 -0.10 -12.77
CA ARG A 98 -15.53 -1.46 -12.61
C ARG A 98 -17.06 -1.42 -12.49
N GLU A 99 -17.60 -0.53 -11.68
CA GLU A 99 -19.05 -0.37 -11.53
C GLU A 99 -19.72 0.07 -12.83
N HIS A 100 -19.15 1.07 -13.52
CA HIS A 100 -19.69 1.56 -14.79
C HIS A 100 -19.80 0.47 -15.86
N PHE A 101 -18.80 -0.42 -15.93
CA PHE A 101 -18.74 -1.50 -16.92
C PHE A 101 -19.22 -2.85 -16.39
N CYS A 102 -19.80 -2.91 -15.20
CA CYS A 102 -20.22 -4.16 -14.53
C CYS A 102 -19.10 -5.20 -14.47
N LEU A 103 -17.87 -4.78 -14.22
CA LEU A 103 -16.70 -5.65 -14.10
C LEU A 103 -16.52 -6.17 -12.68
N PRO A 104 -15.95 -7.38 -12.50
CA PRO A 104 -15.70 -7.93 -11.17
C PRO A 104 -14.59 -7.17 -10.45
N GLY A 105 -14.68 -7.11 -9.12
CA GLY A 105 -13.68 -6.54 -8.23
C GLY A 105 -14.28 -5.64 -7.16
N MET A 106 -13.42 -4.90 -6.47
CA MET A 106 -13.80 -4.02 -5.37
C MET A 106 -14.75 -2.92 -5.84
N SER A 107 -15.89 -2.76 -5.15
CA SER A 107 -16.86 -1.69 -5.38
C SER A 107 -16.34 -0.33 -4.91
N SER A 108 -16.98 0.76 -5.33
CA SER A 108 -16.63 2.13 -4.88
C SER A 108 -16.87 2.31 -3.38
N SER A 109 -17.89 1.68 -2.83
CA SER A 109 -18.16 1.70 -1.38
C SER A 109 -17.04 1.03 -0.58
N THR A 110 -16.56 -0.14 -1.02
CA THR A 110 -15.41 -0.82 -0.41
C THR A 110 -14.12 -0.02 -0.62
N ALA A 111 -13.86 0.46 -1.83
CA ALA A 111 -12.70 1.30 -2.13
C ALA A 111 -12.63 2.55 -1.23
N LYS A 112 -13.78 3.19 -0.99
CA LYS A 112 -13.89 4.34 -0.10
C LYS A 112 -13.52 4.00 1.35
N THR A 113 -13.80 2.79 1.81
CA THR A 113 -13.40 2.34 3.16
C THR A 113 -11.88 2.22 3.29
N PHE A 114 -11.18 1.89 2.21
CA PHE A 114 -9.71 1.86 2.18
C PHE A 114 -9.07 3.24 1.96
N ARG A 115 -9.81 4.21 1.40
CA ARG A 115 -9.26 5.53 1.08
C ARG A 115 -9.60 6.61 2.10
N ASP A 116 -10.66 6.46 2.88
CA ASP A 116 -11.12 7.42 3.87
C ASP A 116 -10.82 6.89 5.29
N LYS A 117 -9.80 7.48 5.94
CA LYS A 117 -9.34 7.07 7.28
C LYS A 117 -10.45 7.12 8.36
N PHE A 118 -11.46 7.99 8.19
CA PHE A 118 -12.61 8.01 9.09
C PHE A 118 -13.47 6.74 8.92
N ARG A 119 -13.87 6.41 7.69
CA ARG A 119 -14.64 5.19 7.40
C ARG A 119 -13.86 3.92 7.76
N MET A 120 -12.57 3.93 7.50
CA MET A 120 -11.64 2.86 7.85
C MET A 120 -11.61 2.62 9.36
N ALA A 121 -11.48 3.69 10.15
CA ALA A 121 -11.48 3.63 11.62
C ALA A 121 -12.83 3.14 12.17
N GLU A 122 -13.96 3.64 11.66
CA GLU A 122 -15.29 3.17 12.04
C GLU A 122 -15.46 1.67 11.76
N ALA A 123 -15.04 1.19 10.58
CA ALA A 123 -15.12 -0.23 10.26
C ALA A 123 -14.22 -1.09 11.15
N ALA A 124 -13.02 -0.64 11.47
CA ALA A 124 -12.11 -1.31 12.38
C ALA A 124 -12.66 -1.36 13.81
N LYS A 125 -13.22 -0.24 14.31
CA LYS A 125 -13.87 -0.14 15.60
C LYS A 125 -15.06 -1.09 15.72
N ALA A 126 -15.92 -1.12 14.71
CA ALA A 126 -17.06 -2.03 14.66
C ALA A 126 -16.65 -3.51 14.66
N ALA A 127 -15.46 -3.82 14.14
CA ALA A 127 -14.88 -5.17 14.18
C ALA A 127 -14.18 -5.49 15.52
N GLY A 128 -14.14 -4.58 16.48
CA GLY A 128 -13.44 -4.77 17.75
C GLY A 128 -11.93 -4.86 17.60
N VAL A 129 -11.37 -4.01 16.72
CA VAL A 129 -9.93 -3.80 16.59
C VAL A 129 -9.54 -2.56 17.38
N ASP A 130 -8.51 -2.68 18.21
CA ASP A 130 -7.97 -1.54 18.96
C ASP A 130 -7.34 -0.53 17.99
N LEU A 131 -7.68 0.75 18.15
CA LEU A 131 -7.18 1.86 17.35
C LEU A 131 -7.13 3.13 18.22
N PRO A 132 -6.30 4.14 17.85
CA PRO A 132 -6.31 5.43 18.55
C PRO A 132 -7.71 6.03 18.54
N GLU A 133 -8.12 6.67 19.62
CA GLU A 133 -9.33 7.48 19.65
C GLU A 133 -9.26 8.56 18.56
N PHE A 134 -10.39 8.88 17.94
CA PHE A 134 -10.44 9.82 16.83
C PHE A 134 -11.74 10.60 16.78
N GLU A 135 -11.70 11.80 16.20
CA GLU A 135 -12.85 12.67 15.97
C GLU A 135 -12.66 13.42 14.64
N PRO A 136 -13.67 13.51 13.76
CA PRO A 136 -13.58 14.37 12.57
C PRO A 136 -13.60 15.84 12.97
N LEU A 137 -12.80 16.66 12.27
CA LEU A 137 -12.74 18.12 12.50
C LEU A 137 -13.94 18.83 11.85
N ILE A 138 -15.16 18.53 12.33
CA ILE A 138 -16.42 19.01 11.75
C ILE A 138 -17.18 19.89 12.77
N ASN A 139 -17.54 19.31 13.91
CA ASN A 139 -18.34 20.01 14.92
C ASN A 139 -17.45 20.52 16.05
N PRO A 140 -17.46 21.83 16.39
CA PRO A 140 -16.63 22.37 17.45
C PRO A 140 -16.90 21.76 18.84
N ASP A 141 -18.17 21.45 19.15
CA ASP A 141 -18.50 20.85 20.46
C ASP A 141 -17.97 19.43 20.59
N ASP A 142 -18.03 18.63 19.50
CA ASP A 142 -17.48 17.26 19.46
C ASP A 142 -15.94 17.30 19.57
N ILE A 143 -15.27 18.23 18.88
CA ILE A 143 -13.82 18.45 18.95
C ILE A 143 -13.43 18.83 20.39
N ALA A 144 -14.17 19.76 21.01
CA ALA A 144 -13.90 20.18 22.39
C ALA A 144 -14.13 19.03 23.37
N ALA A 145 -15.19 18.24 23.20
CA ALA A 145 -15.47 17.06 24.00
C ALA A 145 -14.39 15.97 23.84
N PHE A 146 -13.89 15.77 22.62
CA PHE A 146 -12.78 14.86 22.35
C PHE A 146 -11.52 15.28 23.12
N MET A 147 -11.10 16.55 23.02
CA MET A 147 -9.90 17.07 23.71
C MET A 147 -10.03 16.98 25.23
N LYS A 148 -11.22 17.12 25.81
CA LYS A 148 -11.45 16.92 27.25
C LYS A 148 -11.30 15.46 27.68
N ARG A 149 -11.69 14.51 26.82
CA ARG A 149 -11.69 13.07 27.11
C ARG A 149 -10.35 12.42 26.82
N VAL A 150 -9.69 12.83 25.74
CA VAL A 150 -8.45 12.23 25.26
C VAL A 150 -7.30 13.20 25.55
N PRO A 151 -6.34 12.82 26.42
CA PRO A 151 -5.24 13.71 26.77
C PRO A 151 -4.30 13.94 25.57
N PRO A 152 -3.63 15.11 25.48
CA PRO A 152 -2.61 15.37 24.48
C PRO A 152 -1.38 14.47 24.65
N PRO A 153 -0.51 14.36 23.63
CA PRO A 153 -0.61 15.04 22.35
C PRO A 153 -1.61 14.37 21.39
N TRP A 154 -2.04 15.11 20.36
CA TRP A 154 -2.91 14.61 19.31
C TRP A 154 -2.23 14.70 17.95
N ILE A 155 -2.82 14.01 16.95
CA ILE A 155 -2.44 14.08 15.55
C ILE A 155 -3.63 14.63 14.74
N ILE A 156 -3.39 15.72 14.02
CA ILE A 156 -4.27 16.17 12.95
C ILE A 156 -3.80 15.51 11.66
N LYS A 157 -4.68 14.79 10.97
CA LYS A 157 -4.34 14.07 9.74
C LYS A 157 -5.45 14.15 8.68
N PRO A 158 -5.09 14.26 7.37
CA PRO A 158 -6.07 14.22 6.31
C PRO A 158 -6.73 12.84 6.22
N ARG A 159 -8.02 12.80 5.82
CA ARG A 159 -8.80 11.56 5.71
C ARG A 159 -8.36 10.69 4.53
N SER A 160 -7.85 11.29 3.45
CA SER A 160 -7.64 10.57 2.17
C SER A 160 -6.25 10.77 1.57
N ASP A 161 -5.24 11.11 2.35
CA ASP A 161 -3.88 11.29 1.89
C ASP A 161 -2.96 10.10 2.25
N VAL A 162 -1.71 10.13 1.76
CA VAL A 162 -0.72 9.06 1.87
C VAL A 162 0.59 9.56 2.49
N SER A 163 1.44 8.65 2.97
CA SER A 163 2.83 8.91 3.35
C SER A 163 3.03 10.00 4.42
N ALA A 164 2.16 10.10 5.41
CA ALA A 164 2.19 11.10 6.48
C ALA A 164 2.12 12.57 6.00
N ILE A 165 1.77 12.80 4.73
CA ILE A 165 1.62 14.14 4.16
C ILE A 165 0.47 14.88 4.85
N GLY A 166 0.70 16.16 5.22
CA GLY A 166 -0.31 16.99 5.89
C GLY A 166 -0.63 16.59 7.33
N MET A 167 0.12 15.64 7.93
CA MET A 167 -0.03 15.27 9.33
C MET A 167 0.68 16.27 10.25
N ARG A 168 0.03 16.64 11.36
CA ARG A 168 0.59 17.55 12.38
C ARG A 168 0.39 16.96 13.76
N LYS A 169 1.46 16.91 14.57
CA LYS A 169 1.39 16.62 16.00
C LYS A 169 1.15 17.92 16.75
N VAL A 170 0.15 17.95 17.62
CA VAL A 170 -0.26 19.12 18.40
C VAL A 170 -0.42 18.71 19.87
N SER A 171 -0.08 19.61 20.79
CA SER A 171 -0.07 19.33 22.23
C SER A 171 -1.02 20.22 23.02
N GLU A 172 -1.43 21.36 22.45
CA GLU A 172 -2.29 22.32 23.11
C GLU A 172 -3.62 22.50 22.33
N PRO A 173 -4.75 22.70 23.04
CA PRO A 173 -6.05 22.93 22.40
C PRO A 173 -6.04 24.09 21.39
N GLU A 174 -5.30 25.16 21.71
CA GLU A 174 -5.16 26.34 20.86
C GLU A 174 -4.50 26.02 19.52
N GLU A 175 -3.58 25.07 19.49
CA GLU A 175 -2.97 24.58 18.25
C GLU A 175 -4.00 23.86 17.36
N VAL A 176 -4.93 23.10 17.98
CA VAL A 176 -6.01 22.41 17.24
C VAL A 176 -6.92 23.46 16.58
N TRP A 177 -7.37 24.48 17.34
CA TRP A 177 -8.26 25.52 16.80
C TRP A 177 -7.58 26.35 15.72
N ARG A 178 -6.32 26.71 15.91
CA ARG A 178 -5.51 27.40 14.89
C ARG A 178 -5.42 26.57 13.61
N ALA A 179 -5.17 25.27 13.73
CA ALA A 179 -5.13 24.37 12.55
C ALA A 179 -6.49 24.27 11.85
N VAL A 180 -7.60 24.23 12.60
CA VAL A 180 -8.96 24.26 12.02
C VAL A 180 -9.20 25.54 11.23
N ASP A 181 -8.82 26.70 11.78
CA ASP A 181 -8.97 27.99 11.13
C ASP A 181 -8.12 28.07 9.84
N GLU A 182 -6.85 27.66 9.90
CA GLU A 182 -5.93 27.61 8.76
C GLU A 182 -6.48 26.70 7.63
N LEU A 183 -6.98 25.53 8.00
CA LEU A 183 -7.54 24.58 7.04
C LEU A 183 -8.82 25.12 6.38
N ASN A 184 -9.68 25.82 7.13
CA ASN A 184 -10.92 26.38 6.60
C ASN A 184 -10.70 27.55 5.65
N GLN A 185 -9.52 28.19 5.68
CA GLN A 185 -9.14 29.25 4.73
C GLN A 185 -8.66 28.72 3.36
N ARG A 186 -8.43 27.42 3.21
CA ARG A 186 -7.95 26.83 1.97
C ARG A 186 -9.02 26.95 0.86
N GLU A 187 -8.58 27.30 -0.36
CA GLU A 187 -9.46 27.42 -1.53
C GLU A 187 -10.07 26.08 -1.93
N ASN A 188 -9.25 25.04 -1.96
CA ASN A 188 -9.72 23.70 -2.29
C ASN A 188 -10.56 23.15 -1.13
N LEU A 189 -11.85 22.94 -1.41
CA LEU A 189 -12.81 22.41 -0.43
C LEU A 189 -12.40 21.08 0.20
N ARG A 190 -11.70 20.23 -0.55
CA ARG A 190 -11.22 18.93 -0.07
C ARG A 190 -10.00 19.00 0.84
N GLU A 191 -9.44 20.18 1.04
CA GLU A 191 -8.32 20.45 1.94
C GLU A 191 -8.77 21.17 3.22
N ARG A 192 -10.07 21.43 3.38
CA ARG A 192 -10.66 22.09 4.56
C ARG A 192 -10.75 21.14 5.76
N ALA A 193 -10.94 21.70 6.94
CA ALA A 193 -10.96 20.97 8.23
C ALA A 193 -11.89 19.73 8.20
N SER A 194 -13.06 19.82 7.55
CA SER A 194 -14.01 18.70 7.40
C SER A 194 -13.45 17.45 6.71
N TYR A 195 -12.31 17.55 6.04
CA TYR A 195 -11.56 16.44 5.45
C TYR A 195 -10.39 15.97 6.31
N TYR A 196 -10.35 16.37 7.59
CA TYR A 196 -9.31 15.99 8.54
C TYR A 196 -9.90 15.28 9.76
N LEU A 197 -9.04 14.55 10.46
CA LEU A 197 -9.31 13.91 11.75
C LEU A 197 -8.36 14.47 12.80
N LEU A 198 -8.88 14.60 14.02
CA LEU A 198 -8.10 14.69 15.25
C LEU A 198 -8.02 13.28 15.82
N ALA A 199 -6.82 12.77 16.07
CA ALA A 199 -6.61 11.44 16.60
C ALA A 199 -5.68 11.46 17.82
N GLN A 200 -5.89 10.54 18.75
CA GLN A 200 -4.96 10.29 19.84
C GLN A 200 -3.57 9.95 19.29
N PHE A 201 -2.53 10.59 19.83
CA PHE A 201 -1.16 10.16 19.58
C PHE A 201 -0.82 8.99 20.49
N ILE A 202 -0.33 7.90 19.91
CA ILE A 202 0.22 6.76 20.66
C ILE A 202 1.72 6.73 20.44
N ALA A 203 2.51 6.72 21.53
CA ALA A 203 3.94 6.50 21.46
C ALA A 203 4.24 5.01 21.32
N GLY A 204 5.18 4.67 20.44
CA GLY A 204 5.54 3.27 20.24
C GLY A 204 6.25 2.97 18.93
N GLU A 205 6.51 1.70 18.72
CA GLU A 205 7.11 1.19 17.50
C GLU A 205 6.03 0.90 16.44
N VAL A 206 6.32 1.27 15.19
CA VAL A 206 5.38 1.06 14.08
C VAL A 206 5.74 -0.20 13.30
N PHE A 207 4.71 -1.00 13.07
CA PHE A 207 4.76 -2.26 12.34
C PHE A 207 3.86 -2.19 11.12
N HIS A 208 4.14 -3.05 10.14
CA HIS A 208 3.21 -3.24 9.04
C HIS A 208 3.05 -4.70 8.67
N VAL A 209 1.87 -5.02 8.14
CA VAL A 209 1.54 -6.35 7.61
C VAL A 209 1.11 -6.19 6.17
N ASP A 210 1.86 -6.84 5.29
CA ASP A 210 1.58 -6.88 3.87
C ASP A 210 0.99 -8.23 3.50
N SER A 211 -0.14 -8.22 2.81
CA SER A 211 -0.90 -9.44 2.59
C SER A 211 -1.36 -9.58 1.15
N ILE A 212 -1.56 -10.84 0.76
CA ILE A 212 -2.36 -11.22 -0.40
C ILE A 212 -3.69 -11.77 0.09
N VAL A 213 -4.77 -11.23 -0.47
CA VAL A 213 -6.14 -11.60 -0.15
C VAL A 213 -6.78 -12.28 -1.36
N ASN A 214 -7.44 -13.41 -1.14
CA ASN A 214 -8.23 -14.11 -2.14
C ASN A 214 -9.54 -14.62 -1.54
N ASN A 215 -10.66 -14.32 -2.17
CA ASN A 215 -12.01 -14.64 -1.70
C ASN A 215 -12.25 -14.20 -0.24
N GLY A 216 -11.83 -12.96 0.10
CA GLY A 216 -11.97 -12.38 1.42
C GLY A 216 -11.08 -13.02 2.51
N ARG A 217 -10.10 -13.84 2.13
CA ARG A 217 -9.19 -14.52 3.06
C ARG A 217 -7.75 -14.14 2.78
N VAL A 218 -7.00 -13.88 3.83
CA VAL A 218 -5.55 -13.71 3.76
C VAL A 218 -4.91 -15.05 3.43
N VAL A 219 -4.31 -15.17 2.23
CA VAL A 219 -3.65 -16.38 1.76
C VAL A 219 -2.13 -16.34 1.95
N PHE A 220 -1.58 -15.14 2.10
CA PHE A 220 -0.21 -14.86 2.52
C PHE A 220 -0.18 -13.58 3.34
N ALA A 221 0.69 -13.51 4.33
CA ALA A 221 1.01 -12.29 5.07
C ALA A 221 2.46 -12.31 5.53
N GLY A 222 3.14 -11.18 5.43
CA GLY A 222 4.44 -10.90 6.02
C GLY A 222 4.34 -9.74 6.99
N ALA A 223 4.94 -9.87 8.17
CA ALA A 223 4.96 -8.83 9.18
C ALA A 223 6.36 -8.21 9.29
N ASN A 224 6.40 -6.89 9.32
CA ASN A 224 7.62 -6.10 9.34
C ASN A 224 7.53 -5.01 10.40
N ARG A 225 8.68 -4.45 10.77
CA ARG A 225 8.80 -3.30 11.67
C ARG A 225 9.62 -2.20 11.00
N TYR A 226 9.18 -0.96 11.15
CA TYR A 226 10.00 0.19 10.79
C TYR A 226 11.13 0.41 11.79
N GLY A 227 12.27 0.90 11.32
CA GLY A 227 13.38 1.26 12.20
C GLY A 227 13.07 2.49 13.05
N ARG A 228 12.38 3.47 12.44
CA ARG A 228 11.81 4.66 13.09
C ARG A 228 10.40 4.88 12.55
N PRO A 229 9.48 5.45 13.33
CA PRO A 229 8.15 5.76 12.84
C PRO A 229 8.21 6.57 11.52
N PRO A 230 7.40 6.23 10.49
CA PRO A 230 7.41 6.94 9.22
C PRO A 230 7.18 8.46 9.36
N LEU A 231 6.37 8.89 10.32
CA LEU A 231 6.14 10.29 10.64
C LEU A 231 7.45 11.00 11.05
N ASP A 232 8.27 10.35 11.87
CA ASP A 232 9.56 10.91 12.29
C ASP A 232 10.55 11.01 11.14
N VAL A 233 10.61 10.00 10.27
CA VAL A 233 11.47 10.03 9.07
C VAL A 233 11.03 11.13 8.12
N ALA A 234 9.72 11.29 7.89
CA ALA A 234 9.17 12.32 7.02
C ALA A 234 9.45 13.74 7.53
N HIS A 235 9.40 13.98 8.85
CA HIS A 235 9.56 15.32 9.45
C HIS A 235 11.00 15.66 9.82
N LYS A 236 11.79 14.66 10.25
CA LYS A 236 13.16 14.88 10.78
C LYS A 236 14.25 14.43 9.80
N GLY A 237 13.86 13.81 8.68
CA GLY A 237 14.78 13.19 7.74
C GLY A 237 15.47 11.93 8.28
N GLY A 238 16.41 11.40 7.52
CA GLY A 238 17.19 10.21 7.84
C GLY A 238 16.88 9.02 6.95
N ALA A 239 17.54 7.90 7.22
CA ALA A 239 17.30 6.68 6.47
C ALA A 239 15.98 6.01 6.90
N TYR A 240 15.17 5.66 5.92
CA TYR A 240 14.04 4.77 6.09
C TYR A 240 14.55 3.33 6.23
N ILE A 241 14.05 2.63 7.23
CA ILE A 241 14.34 1.22 7.47
C ILE A 241 13.02 0.48 7.65
N SER A 242 12.90 -0.66 6.98
CA SER A 242 11.89 -1.65 7.28
C SER A 242 12.52 -3.05 7.25
N ARG A 243 12.11 -3.92 8.16
CA ARG A 243 12.60 -5.29 8.23
C ARG A 243 11.54 -6.26 8.72
N THR A 244 11.67 -7.52 8.34
CA THR A 244 10.87 -8.61 8.90
C THR A 244 11.08 -8.72 10.42
N ILE A 245 10.04 -9.17 11.13
CA ILE A 245 10.11 -9.46 12.57
C ILE A 245 10.36 -10.93 12.83
N ALA A 246 10.66 -11.28 14.09
CA ALA A 246 10.90 -12.67 14.48
C ALA A 246 9.69 -13.57 14.14
N HIS A 247 9.94 -14.60 13.35
CA HIS A 247 8.91 -15.56 12.94
C HIS A 247 8.33 -16.30 14.15
N ARG A 248 7.02 -16.53 14.13
CA ARG A 248 6.24 -17.21 15.18
C ARG A 248 6.28 -16.52 16.55
N SER A 249 6.78 -15.29 16.62
CA SER A 249 6.70 -14.46 17.82
C SER A 249 5.24 -14.16 18.20
N GLU A 250 5.01 -13.73 19.43
CA GLU A 250 3.68 -13.29 19.86
C GLU A 250 3.22 -12.04 19.12
N ASP A 251 4.16 -11.17 18.73
CA ASP A 251 3.89 -9.98 17.92
C ASP A 251 3.40 -10.39 16.52
N GLU A 252 4.10 -11.30 15.84
CA GLU A 252 3.68 -11.79 14.52
C GLU A 252 2.29 -12.45 14.57
N LYS A 253 2.04 -13.30 15.56
CA LYS A 253 0.74 -13.96 15.75
C LYS A 253 -0.38 -12.94 15.98
N SER A 254 -0.12 -11.94 16.82
CA SER A 254 -1.08 -10.87 17.15
C SER A 254 -1.39 -10.01 15.93
N LEU A 255 -0.38 -9.54 15.22
CA LEU A 255 -0.51 -8.77 13.97
C LEU A 255 -1.31 -9.53 12.92
N PHE A 256 -0.99 -10.82 12.68
CA PHE A 256 -1.73 -11.63 11.70
C PHE A 256 -3.19 -11.88 12.11
N ARG A 257 -3.48 -11.97 13.41
CA ARG A 257 -4.84 -12.10 13.91
C ARG A 257 -5.64 -10.81 13.67
N ILE A 258 -5.06 -9.65 13.99
CA ILE A 258 -5.70 -8.34 13.79
C ILE A 258 -5.89 -8.08 12.30
N ASN A 259 -4.87 -8.31 11.48
CA ASN A 259 -4.92 -8.11 10.05
C ASN A 259 -6.04 -8.94 9.37
N ARG A 260 -6.23 -10.21 9.77
CA ARG A 260 -7.35 -11.02 9.28
C ARG A 260 -8.72 -10.46 9.66
N LYS A 261 -8.85 -9.87 10.86
CA LYS A 261 -10.09 -9.18 11.27
C LYS A 261 -10.36 -7.97 10.39
N LEU A 262 -9.34 -7.15 10.14
CA LEU A 262 -9.43 -5.96 9.29
C LEU A 262 -9.81 -6.30 7.85
N VAL A 263 -9.11 -7.24 7.22
CA VAL A 263 -9.41 -7.70 5.85
C VAL A 263 -10.88 -8.13 5.72
N LYS A 264 -11.39 -8.86 6.70
CA LYS A 264 -12.81 -9.29 6.73
C LYS A 264 -13.76 -8.10 6.92
N ALA A 265 -13.45 -7.19 7.86
CA ALA A 265 -14.30 -6.05 8.19
C ALA A 265 -14.40 -5.03 7.06
N LEU A 266 -13.28 -4.78 6.38
CA LEU A 266 -13.20 -3.82 5.28
C LEU A 266 -13.72 -4.38 3.95
N GLY A 267 -13.91 -5.69 3.85
CA GLY A 267 -14.62 -6.32 2.74
C GLY A 267 -13.83 -6.44 1.44
N ILE A 268 -12.48 -6.42 1.50
CA ILE A 268 -11.69 -6.72 0.29
C ILE A 268 -11.78 -8.20 -0.04
N GLU A 269 -12.29 -8.51 -1.22
CA GLU A 269 -12.38 -9.90 -1.70
C GLU A 269 -11.06 -10.39 -2.30
N ARG A 270 -10.33 -9.49 -2.98
CA ARG A 270 -9.13 -9.85 -3.74
C ARG A 270 -8.20 -8.65 -3.89
N GLY A 271 -6.89 -8.93 -3.80
CA GLY A 271 -5.85 -7.94 -4.00
C GLY A 271 -4.70 -8.08 -3.01
N ALA A 272 -3.85 -7.07 -3.00
CA ALA A 272 -2.83 -6.88 -1.98
C ALA A 272 -3.30 -5.84 -0.95
N THR A 273 -2.83 -5.97 0.29
CA THR A 273 -3.04 -4.95 1.33
C THR A 273 -1.74 -4.65 2.06
N HIS A 274 -1.61 -3.40 2.47
CA HIS A 274 -0.55 -2.91 3.35
C HIS A 274 -1.21 -2.26 4.56
N ALA A 275 -1.08 -2.88 5.74
CA ALA A 275 -1.73 -2.45 6.99
C ALA A 275 -0.68 -2.01 8.01
N GLU A 276 -0.87 -0.85 8.63
CA GLU A 276 0.05 -0.27 9.62
C GLU A 276 -0.54 -0.33 11.03
N PHE A 277 0.34 -0.63 11.99
CA PHE A 277 0.02 -0.79 13.40
C PHE A 277 1.08 -0.12 14.26
N ILE A 278 0.70 0.42 15.41
CA ILE A 278 1.63 0.87 16.44
C ILE A 278 1.52 -0.01 17.67
N LYS A 279 2.67 -0.51 18.16
CA LYS A 279 2.76 -1.19 19.45
C LYS A 279 3.00 -0.14 20.52
N SER A 280 2.00 0.10 21.33
CA SER A 280 2.05 1.13 22.39
C SER A 280 3.10 0.81 23.44
N GLU A 281 3.92 1.81 23.79
CA GLU A 281 4.87 1.72 24.91
C GLU A 281 4.17 1.65 26.26
N ALA A 282 2.95 2.18 26.37
CA ALA A 282 2.23 2.27 27.61
C ALA A 282 1.62 0.93 28.09
N ASP A 283 1.14 0.10 27.14
CA ASP A 283 0.43 -1.15 27.48
C ASP A 283 0.84 -2.36 26.64
N GLY A 284 1.78 -2.19 25.70
CA GLY A 284 2.29 -3.25 24.84
C GLY A 284 1.31 -3.77 23.80
N LYS A 285 0.12 -3.16 23.65
CA LYS A 285 -0.88 -3.58 22.67
C LYS A 285 -0.62 -2.99 21.30
N PHE A 286 -1.13 -3.68 20.28
CA PHE A 286 -1.17 -3.16 18.91
C PHE A 286 -2.42 -2.35 18.66
N TYR A 287 -2.25 -1.13 18.18
CA TYR A 287 -3.31 -0.25 17.71
C TYR A 287 -3.20 -0.09 16.20
N PHE A 288 -4.33 -0.26 15.52
CA PHE A 288 -4.42 -0.10 14.09
C PHE A 288 -4.32 1.37 13.68
N LEU A 289 -3.49 1.70 12.68
CA LEU A 289 -3.32 3.04 12.17
C LEU A 289 -4.03 3.26 10.83
N GLU A 290 -3.70 2.45 9.82
CA GLU A 290 -4.31 2.50 8.49
C GLU A 290 -4.07 1.23 7.68
N ILE A 291 -4.81 1.05 6.60
CA ILE A 291 -4.64 -0.05 5.64
C ILE A 291 -4.90 0.44 4.22
N ALA A 292 -4.01 0.17 3.31
CA ALA A 292 -4.13 0.45 1.88
C ALA A 292 -4.49 -0.82 1.09
N ALA A 293 -5.34 -0.69 0.07
CA ALA A 293 -5.72 -1.79 -0.83
C ALA A 293 -4.75 -1.87 -2.02
N ARG A 294 -3.48 -1.99 -1.73
CA ARG A 294 -2.36 -2.10 -2.69
C ARG A 294 -1.13 -2.70 -2.04
N VAL A 295 -0.12 -2.97 -2.86
CA VAL A 295 1.22 -3.37 -2.39
C VAL A 295 1.90 -2.17 -1.70
N GLY A 296 2.60 -2.42 -0.60
CA GLY A 296 3.38 -1.42 0.14
C GLY A 296 4.43 -0.73 -0.74
N GLY A 297 4.73 0.54 -0.41
CA GLY A 297 5.76 1.34 -1.08
C GLY A 297 7.17 1.00 -0.61
N ALA A 298 8.14 1.87 -0.96
CA ALA A 298 9.52 1.81 -0.45
C ALA A 298 10.16 0.41 -0.52
N TYR A 299 9.94 -0.31 -1.63
CA TYR A 299 10.49 -1.66 -1.88
C TYR A 299 10.08 -2.74 -0.86
N ILE A 300 8.95 -2.55 -0.17
CA ILE A 300 8.43 -3.54 0.80
C ILE A 300 8.16 -4.90 0.12
N ALA A 301 7.65 -4.90 -1.12
CA ALA A 301 7.44 -6.14 -1.87
C ALA A 301 8.75 -6.91 -2.11
N ASP A 302 9.83 -6.18 -2.39
CA ASP A 302 11.16 -6.74 -2.63
C ASP A 302 11.77 -7.29 -1.34
N VAL A 303 11.55 -6.62 -0.20
CA VAL A 303 11.94 -7.13 1.13
C VAL A 303 11.23 -8.45 1.43
N LEU A 304 9.91 -8.52 1.20
CA LEU A 304 9.14 -9.74 1.42
C LEU A 304 9.52 -10.85 0.45
N GLU A 305 9.82 -10.53 -0.80
CA GLU A 305 10.34 -11.50 -1.75
C GLU A 305 11.72 -12.01 -1.33
N ALA A 306 12.60 -11.14 -0.85
CA ALA A 306 13.90 -11.55 -0.33
C ALA A 306 13.75 -12.53 0.83
N ALA A 307 12.87 -12.26 1.80
CA ALA A 307 12.65 -13.09 2.98
C ALA A 307 11.88 -14.39 2.66
N SER A 308 10.82 -14.31 1.87
CA SER A 308 9.86 -15.40 1.67
C SER A 308 9.98 -16.11 0.32
N GLY A 309 10.52 -15.45 -0.70
CA GLY A 309 10.51 -15.89 -2.09
C GLY A 309 9.18 -15.62 -2.82
N LEU A 310 8.22 -14.95 -2.19
CA LEU A 310 6.94 -14.56 -2.80
C LEU A 310 6.94 -13.05 -3.11
N ASN A 311 6.76 -12.72 -4.38
CA ASN A 311 6.59 -11.35 -4.83
C ASN A 311 5.10 -10.99 -4.83
N LEU A 312 4.70 -9.98 -4.05
CA LEU A 312 3.30 -9.61 -3.89
C LEU A 312 2.62 -9.18 -5.19
N TRP A 313 3.34 -8.50 -6.09
CA TRP A 313 2.83 -8.07 -7.39
C TRP A 313 2.50 -9.27 -8.28
N ARG A 314 3.43 -10.23 -8.36
CA ARG A 314 3.26 -11.44 -9.17
C ARG A 314 2.15 -12.33 -8.63
N GLU A 315 2.07 -12.49 -7.31
CA GLU A 315 1.00 -13.29 -6.69
C GLU A 315 -0.39 -12.63 -6.90
N TRP A 316 -0.47 -11.30 -6.80
CA TRP A 316 -1.71 -10.58 -7.09
C TRP A 316 -2.13 -10.75 -8.54
N ALA A 317 -1.22 -10.59 -9.50
CA ALA A 317 -1.50 -10.81 -10.92
C ALA A 317 -2.04 -12.23 -11.19
N ARG A 318 -1.41 -13.26 -10.61
CA ARG A 318 -1.88 -14.67 -10.71
C ARG A 318 -3.31 -14.82 -10.23
N MET A 319 -3.67 -14.16 -9.13
CA MET A 319 -5.03 -14.23 -8.58
C MET A 319 -6.05 -13.53 -9.46
N GLU A 320 -5.71 -12.40 -10.07
CA GLU A 320 -6.61 -11.70 -10.99
C GLU A 320 -6.92 -12.54 -12.24
N VAL A 321 -5.94 -13.28 -12.74
CA VAL A 321 -6.09 -14.14 -13.93
C VAL A 321 -6.87 -15.43 -13.63
N THR A 322 -6.64 -16.07 -12.48
CA THR A 322 -7.19 -17.41 -12.17
C THR A 322 -8.72 -17.42 -12.04
N ARG A 323 -9.35 -16.33 -11.59
CA ARG A 323 -10.82 -16.27 -11.37
C ARG A 323 -11.65 -16.48 -12.63
N GLN A 324 -11.16 -16.14 -13.81
CA GLN A 324 -11.94 -16.35 -15.04
C GLN A 324 -12.00 -17.82 -15.47
N GLN A 325 -10.96 -18.57 -15.18
CA GLN A 325 -10.96 -20.01 -15.47
C GLN A 325 -12.04 -20.75 -14.64
N GLU A 326 -12.31 -20.28 -13.42
CA GLU A 326 -13.39 -20.84 -12.58
C GLU A 326 -14.79 -20.41 -13.03
N GLN A 327 -14.96 -19.21 -13.57
CA GLN A 327 -16.25 -18.70 -14.06
C GLN A 327 -16.60 -19.23 -15.47
N SER A 328 -15.61 -19.48 -16.32
CA SER A 328 -15.80 -20.03 -17.67
C SER A 328 -16.14 -21.54 -17.65
N ALA A 329 -15.86 -22.22 -16.54
CA ALA A 329 -16.18 -23.64 -16.34
C ALA A 329 -17.68 -23.93 -16.06
N GLY A 330 -18.57 -22.94 -16.24
CA GLY A 330 -20.01 -23.11 -16.37
C GLY A 330 -20.77 -23.46 -15.09
N ALA A 331 -21.86 -22.78 -14.87
CA ALA A 331 -22.85 -23.00 -13.80
C ALA A 331 -23.63 -24.35 -13.92
N GLY A 332 -23.04 -25.38 -14.49
CA GLY A 332 -23.71 -26.64 -14.78
C GLY A 332 -22.98 -27.92 -14.40
N GLN A 333 -21.71 -27.88 -14.07
CA GLN A 333 -20.99 -29.10 -13.70
C GLN A 333 -20.16 -28.87 -12.43
N LYS A 334 -20.63 -29.49 -11.32
CA LYS A 334 -19.78 -29.78 -10.15
C LYS A 334 -18.71 -30.80 -10.57
N SER A 335 -17.72 -30.40 -11.37
CA SER A 335 -16.53 -31.18 -11.58
C SER A 335 -15.51 -30.78 -10.54
N TYR A 336 -15.46 -31.50 -9.44
CA TYR A 336 -14.29 -31.60 -8.60
C TYR A 336 -13.13 -32.14 -9.46
N ARG A 337 -12.45 -31.29 -10.22
CA ARG A 337 -11.10 -31.61 -10.68
C ARG A 337 -10.18 -31.49 -9.47
N LYS A 338 -9.94 -32.62 -8.80
CA LYS A 338 -8.78 -32.81 -7.93
C LYS A 338 -7.55 -32.52 -8.79
N GLY A 339 -6.89 -31.36 -8.59
CA GLY A 339 -5.60 -31.09 -9.22
C GLY A 339 -5.28 -29.65 -9.62
N GLY A 340 -6.22 -28.69 -9.56
CA GLY A 340 -5.85 -27.28 -9.62
C GLY A 340 -5.38 -26.80 -8.25
N PRO A 341 -4.36 -25.91 -8.14
CA PRO A 341 -3.94 -25.41 -6.83
C PRO A 341 -5.11 -24.62 -6.24
N SER A 342 -5.75 -25.20 -5.22
CA SER A 342 -6.64 -24.44 -4.33
C SER A 342 -5.76 -23.38 -3.67
N ILE A 343 -5.86 -22.12 -4.14
CA ILE A 343 -5.10 -20.98 -3.57
C ILE A 343 -5.74 -20.57 -2.23
N ASN A 344 -5.83 -21.52 -1.32
CA ASN A 344 -6.27 -21.27 0.05
C ASN A 344 -5.14 -20.80 0.95
N ARG A 345 -3.89 -21.04 0.57
CA ARG A 345 -2.68 -20.60 1.26
C ARG A 345 -1.48 -20.71 0.32
N LEU A 346 -0.77 -19.60 0.17
CA LEU A 346 0.53 -19.60 -0.49
C LEU A 346 1.57 -20.14 0.50
N LYS A 347 2.43 -21.05 0.01
CA LYS A 347 3.55 -21.57 0.80
C LYS A 347 4.81 -20.83 0.38
N PRO A 348 5.40 -20.01 1.25
CA PRO A 348 6.68 -19.38 0.97
C PRO A 348 7.75 -20.42 0.71
N PRO A 349 8.55 -20.32 -0.37
CA PRO A 349 9.67 -21.23 -0.62
C PRO A 349 10.84 -21.00 0.34
N ARG A 350 10.87 -19.83 1.02
CA ARG A 350 11.89 -19.48 2.02
C ARG A 350 11.23 -19.02 3.32
N ASN A 351 11.98 -19.07 4.40
CA ASN A 351 11.59 -18.57 5.71
C ASN A 351 12.82 -17.91 6.35
N GLU A 352 13.27 -16.82 5.72
CA GLU A 352 14.44 -16.05 6.10
C GLU A 352 14.01 -14.66 6.57
N TYR A 353 14.96 -13.88 7.02
CA TYR A 353 14.77 -12.49 7.40
C TYR A 353 15.36 -11.58 6.35
N ALA A 354 14.71 -10.45 6.10
CA ALA A 354 15.22 -9.42 5.21
C ALA A 354 14.85 -8.04 5.72
N GLY A 355 15.54 -7.04 5.23
CA GLY A 355 15.22 -5.65 5.51
C GLY A 355 15.85 -4.72 4.50
N ILE A 356 15.36 -3.50 4.48
CA ILE A 356 15.81 -2.42 3.61
C ILE A 356 16.29 -1.24 4.43
N VAL A 357 17.38 -0.63 3.98
CA VAL A 357 17.73 0.76 4.28
C VAL A 357 17.58 1.57 3.00
N LEU A 358 16.89 2.71 3.08
CA LEU A 358 16.62 3.58 1.95
C LEU A 358 16.73 5.05 2.40
N SER A 359 17.37 5.89 1.60
CA SER A 359 17.40 7.34 1.82
C SER A 359 17.30 8.11 0.52
N LEU A 360 16.80 9.35 0.60
CA LEU A 360 17.03 10.33 -0.45
C LEU A 360 18.53 10.65 -0.48
N ALA A 361 19.09 10.74 -1.68
CA ALA A 361 20.49 11.00 -1.91
C ALA A 361 20.72 12.37 -2.57
N LYS A 362 21.78 13.06 -2.13
CA LYS A 362 22.25 14.29 -2.78
C LYS A 362 22.71 14.02 -4.22
N GLN A 363 23.29 12.84 -4.44
CA GLN A 363 23.77 12.39 -5.74
C GLN A 363 22.58 11.95 -6.61
N GLU A 364 22.57 12.32 -7.88
CA GLU A 364 21.58 11.84 -8.83
C GLU A 364 21.66 10.31 -9.00
N HIS A 365 22.87 9.78 -9.10
CA HIS A 365 23.15 8.35 -9.20
C HIS A 365 24.04 7.92 -8.02
N PRO A 366 23.45 7.61 -6.84
CA PRO A 366 24.24 7.23 -5.67
C PRO A 366 24.96 5.91 -5.89
N ASP A 367 26.26 5.86 -5.64
CA ASP A 367 27.06 4.66 -5.72
C ASP A 367 27.08 3.94 -4.37
N THR A 368 26.52 2.73 -4.34
CA THR A 368 26.52 1.85 -3.16
C THR A 368 27.52 0.70 -3.28
N SER A 369 28.49 0.76 -4.18
CA SER A 369 29.46 -0.34 -4.42
C SER A 369 30.38 -0.61 -3.23
N SER A 370 30.68 0.41 -2.40
CA SER A 370 31.47 0.31 -1.18
C SER A 370 30.82 -0.49 -0.05
N TYR A 371 29.53 -0.85 -0.21
CA TYR A 371 28.79 -1.74 0.68
C TYR A 371 28.84 -3.14 0.10
N ASP A 372 29.68 -4.04 0.62
CA ASP A 372 30.06 -5.30 -0.01
C ASP A 372 29.68 -6.56 0.80
N ASP A 373 28.88 -6.41 1.85
CA ASP A 373 28.40 -7.55 2.64
C ASP A 373 27.66 -8.58 1.77
N PRO A 374 27.93 -9.89 1.91
CA PRO A 374 27.35 -10.95 1.09
C PRO A 374 25.84 -11.10 1.26
N GLU A 375 25.27 -10.57 2.32
CA GLU A 375 23.83 -10.54 2.58
C GLU A 375 23.07 -9.53 1.72
N ILE A 376 23.74 -8.63 0.99
CA ILE A 376 23.09 -7.68 0.10
C ILE A 376 22.54 -8.44 -1.11
N VAL A 377 21.23 -8.46 -1.24
CA VAL A 377 20.52 -9.17 -2.32
C VAL A 377 19.93 -8.23 -3.38
N TYR A 378 19.82 -6.96 -3.06
CA TYR A 378 19.29 -5.96 -4.00
C TYR A 378 19.86 -4.56 -3.71
N ARG A 379 20.14 -3.81 -4.79
CA ARG A 379 20.55 -2.41 -4.75
C ARG A 379 19.55 -1.57 -5.50
N VAL A 380 19.03 -0.53 -4.86
CA VAL A 380 18.05 0.37 -5.46
C VAL A 380 18.70 1.12 -6.63
N LYS A 381 18.04 1.08 -7.79
CA LYS A 381 18.42 1.78 -9.00
C LYS A 381 17.36 2.84 -9.31
N LYS A 382 17.43 3.95 -8.61
CA LYS A 382 16.53 5.07 -8.81
C LYS A 382 17.26 6.37 -8.54
N ASN A 383 17.09 7.36 -9.41
CA ASN A 383 17.72 8.67 -9.27
C ASN A 383 17.40 9.27 -7.90
N HIS A 384 18.41 9.88 -7.29
CA HIS A 384 18.34 10.49 -5.96
C HIS A 384 17.88 9.56 -4.83
N HIS A 385 18.03 8.23 -4.99
CA HIS A 385 17.71 7.26 -3.95
C HIS A 385 18.84 6.27 -3.75
N ALA A 386 19.43 6.23 -2.57
CA ALA A 386 20.35 5.19 -2.15
C ALA A 386 19.57 4.14 -1.34
N GLY A 387 19.71 2.85 -1.68
CA GLY A 387 19.02 1.80 -0.94
C GLY A 387 19.62 0.42 -1.14
N LEU A 388 19.56 -0.38 -0.08
CA LEU A 388 20.06 -1.76 -0.03
C LEU A 388 19.05 -2.66 0.66
N ILE A 389 18.78 -3.83 0.07
CA ILE A 389 18.04 -4.90 0.73
C ILE A 389 19.04 -5.98 1.13
N VAL A 390 19.02 -6.35 2.40
CA VAL A 390 19.80 -7.44 2.96
C VAL A 390 18.90 -8.61 3.34
N ARG A 391 19.45 -9.82 3.29
CA ARG A 391 18.78 -11.06 3.67
C ARG A 391 19.71 -11.97 4.47
N SER A 392 19.17 -12.59 5.51
CA SER A 392 19.89 -13.59 6.32
C SER A 392 18.94 -14.63 6.91
N THR A 393 19.46 -15.78 7.28
CA THR A 393 18.75 -16.77 8.09
C THR A 393 18.64 -16.35 9.56
N LYS A 394 19.39 -15.31 9.97
CA LYS A 394 19.41 -14.76 11.34
C LYS A 394 18.87 -13.34 11.34
N LEU A 395 17.89 -13.07 12.20
CA LEU A 395 17.28 -11.74 12.35
C LEU A 395 18.31 -10.72 12.85
N GLU A 396 19.12 -11.12 13.82
CA GLU A 396 20.12 -10.26 14.46
C GLU A 396 21.14 -9.75 13.42
N ARG A 397 21.49 -10.58 12.42
CA ARG A 397 22.41 -10.15 11.34
C ARG A 397 21.76 -9.09 10.44
N VAL A 398 20.47 -9.24 10.14
CA VAL A 398 19.74 -8.22 9.38
C VAL A 398 19.69 -6.90 10.17
N GLU A 399 19.41 -6.96 11.48
CA GLU A 399 19.36 -5.78 12.35
C GLU A 399 20.72 -5.07 12.45
N GLU A 400 21.79 -5.83 12.62
CA GLU A 400 23.17 -5.33 12.66
C GLU A 400 23.53 -4.56 11.37
N LEU A 401 23.29 -5.18 10.21
CA LEU A 401 23.60 -4.58 8.92
C LEU A 401 22.79 -3.30 8.68
N LEU A 402 21.48 -3.33 8.93
CA LEU A 402 20.64 -2.16 8.74
C LEU A 402 21.01 -1.01 9.68
N GLY A 403 21.38 -1.34 10.93
CA GLY A 403 21.87 -0.34 11.90
C GLY A 403 23.18 0.31 11.45
N ASN A 404 24.15 -0.50 10.98
CA ASN A 404 25.41 -0.01 10.42
C ASN A 404 25.18 0.88 9.19
N TYR A 405 24.35 0.39 8.24
CA TYR A 405 24.10 1.12 7.01
C TYR A 405 23.33 2.42 7.23
N ALA A 406 22.43 2.47 8.22
CA ALA A 406 21.73 3.71 8.54
C ALA A 406 22.68 4.84 8.94
N GLY A 407 23.71 4.52 9.75
CA GLY A 407 24.76 5.49 10.13
C GLY A 407 25.57 5.94 8.92
N ARG A 408 26.09 4.99 8.13
CA ARG A 408 26.88 5.29 6.92
C ARG A 408 26.08 6.06 5.87
N PHE A 409 24.79 5.72 5.66
CA PHE A 409 23.92 6.43 4.72
C PHE A 409 23.69 7.90 5.11
N ALA A 410 23.69 8.20 6.42
CA ALA A 410 23.57 9.59 6.89
C ALA A 410 24.76 10.43 6.40
N ASP A 411 25.97 9.86 6.39
CA ASP A 411 27.19 10.55 5.97
C ASP A 411 27.31 10.55 4.43
N ASP A 412 27.08 9.42 3.79
CA ASP A 412 27.36 9.21 2.36
C ASP A 412 26.31 9.84 1.44
N PHE A 413 25.01 9.79 1.82
CA PHE A 413 23.92 10.07 0.88
C PHE A 413 22.91 11.11 1.35
N VAL A 414 22.50 11.11 2.62
CA VAL A 414 21.26 11.77 3.06
C VAL A 414 21.11 13.20 2.55
N ALA A 415 20.05 13.39 1.75
CA ALA A 415 19.50 14.71 1.43
C ALA A 415 18.37 15.04 2.42
N VAL A 416 18.42 16.22 3.01
CA VAL A 416 17.32 16.76 3.84
C VAL A 416 16.41 17.55 2.91
N VAL A 417 15.18 17.05 2.74
CA VAL A 417 14.14 17.74 1.97
C VAL A 417 13.03 18.13 2.96
N PRO A 418 12.48 19.35 2.89
CA PRO A 418 11.34 19.73 3.74
C PRO A 418 10.17 18.75 3.54
N PRO A 419 9.37 18.49 4.58
CA PRO A 419 8.17 17.65 4.44
C PRO A 419 7.23 18.22 3.38
N LEU A 420 6.67 17.34 2.54
CA LEU A 420 5.67 17.75 1.56
C LEU A 420 4.36 18.10 2.27
N GLU A 421 3.79 19.25 1.92
CA GLU A 421 2.46 19.64 2.42
C GLU A 421 1.32 18.99 1.61
N LYS A 422 1.61 18.57 0.38
CA LYS A 422 0.66 17.92 -0.55
C LYS A 422 1.36 16.81 -1.32
N ALA A 423 0.61 15.77 -1.69
CA ALA A 423 1.05 14.80 -2.68
C ALA A 423 1.12 15.48 -4.06
N GLU A 424 2.29 15.49 -4.69
CA GLU A 424 2.50 16.04 -6.03
C GLU A 424 1.85 15.19 -7.14
#